data_50e8a83a8ae202e968b6aeab3b247502
#
_entry.id   50e8a83a8ae202e968b6aeab3b247502
#
_cell.length_a   1.000
_cell.length_b   1.000
_cell.length_c   1.000
_cell.angle_alpha   90.00
_cell.angle_beta   90.00
_cell.angle_gamma   90.00
#
_symmetry.space_group_name_H-M   'P 1'
#
loop_
_entity.id
_entity.type
_entity.pdbx_description
1 polymer ?
#
loop_
_entity_poly.entity_id
_entity_poly.type
_entity_poly.pdbx_seq_one_letter_code
_entity_poly.pdbx_strand_id
1 'polypeptide(L)'
;MHNESTQPPTIAYWHVWTDEHGISHQSCCQIDNFTSKSISPPASPQWLDQMQQSGATIVFTVQPVGWVGTWHENPHPQWIIPLSGRWFVETMDGQRVEMGPGEISLGEDQNTKPDAKGHRGHLSGTVGDAPCVLMIVQLQETPTINQACRFR
;
A
#
# COMPACT_ATOMS: atom_id res chain seq x y z
N MET A 1 -4.11 35.01 3.25
CA MET A 1 -3.40 34.39 4.40
C MET A 1 -3.66 32.89 4.34
N HIS A 2 -2.64 32.12 4.05
CA HIS A 2 -2.74 30.69 4.23
C HIS A 2 -2.67 30.38 5.72
N ASN A 3 -3.75 29.84 6.26
CA ASN A 3 -3.73 29.32 7.61
C ASN A 3 -2.90 28.04 7.57
N GLU A 4 -1.60 28.16 7.84
CA GLU A 4 -0.77 26.97 8.05
C GLU A 4 -1.32 26.23 9.26
N SER A 5 -1.80 25.02 9.03
CA SER A 5 -2.25 24.16 10.12
C SER A 5 -1.09 23.90 11.06
N THR A 6 -1.23 24.25 12.34
CA THR A 6 -0.24 23.95 13.38
C THR A 6 -0.31 22.49 13.83
N GLN A 7 -1.31 21.74 13.35
CA GLN A 7 -1.48 20.33 13.67
C GLN A 7 -0.75 19.46 12.65
N PRO A 8 -0.01 18.43 13.10
CA PRO A 8 0.60 17.47 12.18
C PRO A 8 -0.46 16.80 11.31
N PRO A 9 -0.17 16.62 10.00
CA PRO A 9 -1.08 15.89 9.11
C PRO A 9 -1.05 14.39 9.38
N THR A 10 -2.01 13.68 8.81
CA THR A 10 -2.00 12.23 8.72
C THR A 10 -2.23 11.80 7.28
N ILE A 11 -1.68 10.67 6.89
CA ILE A 11 -1.92 10.06 5.58
C ILE A 11 -2.44 8.65 5.82
N ALA A 12 -3.62 8.36 5.29
CA ALA A 12 -4.19 7.03 5.37
C ALA A 12 -3.52 6.10 4.36
N TYR A 13 -3.35 4.83 4.74
CA TYR A 13 -2.94 3.78 3.80
C TYR A 13 -3.66 2.47 4.14
N TRP A 14 -3.83 1.62 3.14
CA TRP A 14 -4.37 0.29 3.32
C TRP A 14 -3.23 -0.71 3.44
N HIS A 15 -3.10 -1.36 4.59
CA HIS A 15 -2.08 -2.40 4.83
C HIS A 15 -2.69 -3.78 4.58
N VAL A 16 -2.16 -4.46 3.59
CA VAL A 16 -2.43 -5.89 3.34
C VAL A 16 -1.40 -6.68 4.13
N TRP A 17 -1.85 -7.52 5.06
CA TRP A 17 -0.96 -8.21 5.99
C TRP A 17 -1.44 -9.64 6.22
N THR A 18 -0.53 -10.51 6.66
CA THR A 18 -0.81 -11.92 6.94
C THR A 18 -0.87 -12.15 8.44
N ASP A 19 -1.91 -12.82 8.91
CA ASP A 19 -2.08 -13.17 10.31
C ASP A 19 -1.28 -14.43 10.71
N GLU A 20 -1.36 -14.81 11.98
CA GLU A 20 -0.65 -15.99 12.50
C GLU A 20 -1.15 -17.32 11.91
N HIS A 21 -2.35 -17.34 11.33
CA HIS A 21 -2.95 -18.50 10.69
C HIS A 21 -2.67 -18.57 9.18
N GLY A 22 -1.94 -17.59 8.63
CA GLY A 22 -1.61 -17.51 7.21
C GLY A 22 -2.75 -16.93 6.35
N ILE A 23 -3.68 -16.19 6.95
CA ILE A 23 -4.80 -15.54 6.26
C ILE A 23 -4.45 -14.07 6.03
N SER A 24 -4.67 -13.58 4.82
CA SER A 24 -4.46 -12.18 4.50
C SER A 24 -5.65 -11.32 4.88
N HIS A 25 -5.38 -10.11 5.33
CA HIS A 25 -6.32 -9.09 5.78
C HIS A 25 -5.94 -7.75 5.19
N GLN A 26 -6.86 -6.79 5.24
CA GLN A 26 -6.58 -5.39 4.95
C GLN A 26 -7.04 -4.52 6.11
N SER A 27 -6.18 -3.61 6.54
CA SER A 27 -6.49 -2.64 7.60
C SER A 27 -6.22 -1.22 7.10
N CYS A 28 -7.13 -0.30 7.40
CA CYS A 28 -6.91 1.11 7.15
C CYS A 28 -6.04 1.68 8.27
N CYS A 29 -4.89 2.20 7.91
CA CYS A 29 -3.85 2.66 8.83
C CYS A 29 -3.54 4.14 8.59
N GLN A 30 -2.80 4.74 9.50
CA GLN A 30 -2.41 6.15 9.43
C GLN A 30 -0.90 6.29 9.55
N ILE A 31 -0.30 7.04 8.63
CA ILE A 31 1.03 7.59 8.82
C ILE A 31 0.82 8.91 9.55
N ASP A 32 1.31 9.05 10.76
CA ASP A 32 1.02 10.18 11.65
C ASP A 32 2.25 10.75 12.35
N ASN A 33 3.44 10.23 12.06
CA ASN A 33 4.69 10.65 12.71
C ASN A 33 5.37 11.79 11.95
N PHE A 34 4.62 12.84 11.62
CA PHE A 34 5.14 13.99 10.89
C PHE A 34 5.80 15.00 11.82
N THR A 35 6.96 15.50 11.40
CA THR A 35 7.65 16.61 12.06
C THR A 35 7.88 17.74 11.08
N SER A 36 7.75 18.98 11.53
CA SER A 36 8.02 20.15 10.70
C SER A 36 9.51 20.43 10.65
N LYS A 37 10.11 20.27 9.48
CA LYS A 37 11.55 20.55 9.27
C LYS A 37 11.84 20.80 7.80
N SER A 38 13.00 21.40 7.52
CA SER A 38 13.50 21.53 6.15
C SER A 38 13.93 20.17 5.62
N ILE A 39 13.50 19.86 4.40
CA ILE A 39 13.95 18.64 3.70
C ILE A 39 15.42 18.74 3.31
N SER A 40 15.86 19.94 2.95
CA SER A 40 17.24 20.24 2.62
C SER A 40 17.46 21.75 2.73
N PRO A 41 18.25 22.26 3.72
CA PRO A 41 18.47 23.69 3.84
C PRO A 41 19.01 24.28 2.53
N PRO A 42 18.55 25.47 2.07
CA PRO A 42 17.69 26.43 2.75
C PRO A 42 16.19 26.31 2.47
N ALA A 43 15.69 25.15 2.09
CA ALA A 43 14.27 24.96 1.84
C ALA A 43 13.43 25.27 3.10
N SER A 44 12.28 25.92 2.90
CA SER A 44 11.35 26.20 4.00
C SER A 44 10.88 24.94 4.69
N PRO A 45 10.63 24.97 6.00
CA PRO A 45 10.08 23.81 6.72
C PRO A 45 8.75 23.34 6.14
N GLN A 46 8.55 22.04 6.15
CA GLN A 46 7.31 21.38 5.80
C GLN A 46 7.14 20.14 6.68
N TRP A 47 5.96 19.56 6.66
CA TRP A 47 5.70 18.33 7.42
C TRP A 47 6.34 17.14 6.72
N LEU A 48 7.23 16.42 7.42
CA LEU A 48 7.94 15.26 6.91
C LEU A 48 7.79 14.07 7.85
N ASP A 49 7.48 12.91 7.27
CA ASP A 49 7.72 11.61 7.86
C ASP A 49 8.69 10.86 6.96
N GLN A 50 9.90 10.65 7.43
CA GLN A 50 10.96 10.02 6.65
C GLN A 50 11.16 8.58 7.11
N MET A 51 10.66 7.65 6.31
CA MET A 51 10.90 6.23 6.50
C MET A 51 12.31 5.90 6.02
N GLN A 52 13.09 5.23 6.88
CA GLN A 52 14.42 4.77 6.48
C GLN A 52 14.32 3.41 5.81
N GLN A 53 14.64 3.36 4.52
CA GLN A 53 14.64 2.15 3.71
C GLN A 53 16.02 1.98 3.09
N SER A 54 16.53 0.74 3.10
CA SER A 54 17.85 0.40 2.58
C SER A 54 17.75 -0.29 1.22
N GLY A 55 17.33 0.42 0.20
CA GLY A 55 17.19 -0.10 -1.15
C GLY A 55 15.73 -0.37 -1.52
N ALA A 56 15.43 -0.07 -2.76
CA ALA A 56 14.10 -0.28 -3.32
C ALA A 56 14.20 -0.54 -4.82
N THR A 57 13.27 -1.33 -5.36
CA THR A 57 13.05 -1.46 -6.80
C THR A 57 11.75 -0.75 -7.14
N ILE A 58 11.78 0.13 -8.14
CA ILE A 58 10.61 0.85 -8.61
C ILE A 58 10.09 0.15 -9.86
N VAL A 59 8.79 -0.17 -9.85
CA VAL A 59 8.11 -0.82 -10.97
C VAL A 59 6.91 0.05 -11.35
N PHE A 60 6.72 0.27 -12.65
CA PHE A 60 5.49 0.86 -13.18
C PHE A 60 4.71 -0.24 -13.88
N THR A 61 3.40 -0.28 -13.67
CA THR A 61 2.54 -1.24 -14.34
C THR A 61 1.25 -0.59 -14.80
N VAL A 62 0.69 -1.13 -15.87
CA VAL A 62 -0.59 -0.72 -16.42
C VAL A 62 -1.51 -1.93 -16.42
N GLN A 63 -2.61 -1.82 -15.72
CA GLN A 63 -3.68 -2.81 -15.74
C GLN A 63 -4.72 -2.35 -16.77
N PRO A 64 -4.91 -3.08 -17.89
CA PRO A 64 -5.91 -2.70 -18.90
C PRO A 64 -7.33 -2.71 -18.34
N VAL A 65 -8.25 -2.06 -19.04
CA VAL A 65 -9.69 -2.14 -18.74
C VAL A 65 -10.13 -3.62 -18.69
N GLY A 66 -10.85 -3.99 -17.65
CA GLY A 66 -11.36 -5.36 -17.46
C GLY A 66 -10.33 -6.39 -17.04
N TRP A 67 -9.07 -5.98 -16.80
CA TRP A 67 -8.05 -6.91 -16.33
C TRP A 67 -8.34 -7.37 -14.89
N VAL A 68 -8.31 -8.67 -14.68
CA VAL A 68 -8.34 -9.29 -13.35
C VAL A 68 -7.20 -10.29 -13.29
N GLY A 69 -6.39 -10.18 -12.24
CA GLY A 69 -5.26 -11.08 -12.03
C GLY A 69 -5.69 -12.43 -11.45
N THR A 70 -4.72 -13.17 -10.95
CA THR A 70 -4.92 -14.42 -10.23
C THR A 70 -4.52 -14.21 -8.77
N TRP A 71 -5.07 -15.03 -7.87
CA TRP A 71 -4.65 -15.00 -6.46
C TRP A 71 -3.15 -15.24 -6.34
N HIS A 72 -2.44 -14.33 -5.71
CA HIS A 72 -0.99 -14.40 -5.52
C HIS A 72 -0.55 -13.46 -4.38
N GLU A 73 0.60 -13.75 -3.82
CA GLU A 73 1.23 -12.87 -2.82
C GLU A 73 1.99 -11.74 -3.50
N ASN A 74 2.14 -10.61 -2.81
CA ASN A 74 3.13 -9.62 -3.23
C ASN A 74 4.54 -10.26 -3.18
N PRO A 75 5.41 -9.99 -4.18
CA PRO A 75 6.74 -10.63 -4.20
C PRO A 75 7.66 -10.14 -3.09
N HIS A 76 7.47 -8.91 -2.64
CA HIS A 76 8.16 -8.24 -1.55
C HIS A 76 7.17 -7.34 -0.83
N PRO A 77 7.43 -6.92 0.42
CA PRO A 77 6.70 -5.78 0.96
C PRO A 77 6.83 -4.60 0.00
N GLN A 78 5.71 -4.01 -0.41
CA GLN A 78 5.74 -2.98 -1.44
C GLN A 78 4.64 -1.96 -1.27
N TRP A 79 4.98 -0.69 -1.51
CA TRP A 79 4.01 0.38 -1.66
C TRP A 79 3.44 0.35 -3.07
N ILE A 80 2.14 0.49 -3.18
CA ILE A 80 1.41 0.52 -4.46
C ILE A 80 0.64 1.82 -4.52
N ILE A 81 0.94 2.61 -5.54
CA ILE A 81 0.50 4.00 -5.66
C ILE A 81 -0.22 4.16 -6.99
N PRO A 82 -1.57 4.26 -7.00
CA PRO A 82 -2.30 4.54 -8.23
C PRO A 82 -1.99 5.95 -8.74
N LEU A 83 -1.55 6.04 -9.98
CA LEU A 83 -1.29 7.31 -10.66
C LEU A 83 -2.50 7.78 -11.46
N SER A 84 -3.24 6.85 -12.05
CA SER A 84 -4.49 7.10 -12.76
C SER A 84 -5.35 5.85 -12.81
N GLY A 85 -6.64 6.02 -13.00
CA GLY A 85 -7.59 4.92 -12.98
C GLY A 85 -7.88 4.41 -11.57
N ARG A 86 -8.55 3.27 -11.47
CA ARG A 86 -8.92 2.64 -10.20
C ARG A 86 -8.65 1.14 -10.26
N TRP A 87 -8.33 0.54 -9.13
CA TRP A 87 -8.13 -0.90 -8.99
C TRP A 87 -8.74 -1.38 -7.67
N PHE A 88 -8.90 -2.69 -7.54
CA PHE A 88 -9.32 -3.30 -6.29
C PHE A 88 -8.30 -4.31 -5.79
N VAL A 89 -8.30 -4.52 -4.48
CA VAL A 89 -7.61 -5.61 -3.81
C VAL A 89 -8.62 -6.37 -2.96
N GLU A 90 -8.69 -7.68 -3.14
CA GLU A 90 -9.49 -8.58 -2.33
C GLU A 90 -8.56 -9.51 -1.55
N THR A 91 -8.73 -9.58 -0.24
CA THR A 91 -7.94 -10.44 0.63
C THR A 91 -8.68 -11.73 0.98
N MET A 92 -7.94 -12.71 1.52
CA MET A 92 -8.48 -14.05 1.79
C MET A 92 -9.61 -14.05 2.83
N ASP A 93 -9.70 -13.02 3.66
CA ASP A 93 -10.80 -12.81 4.61
C ASP A 93 -12.11 -12.32 3.96
N GLY A 94 -12.10 -12.13 2.63
CA GLY A 94 -13.26 -11.69 1.87
C GLY A 94 -13.42 -10.17 1.77
N GLN A 95 -12.51 -9.39 2.35
CA GLN A 95 -12.56 -7.93 2.27
C GLN A 95 -12.07 -7.46 0.91
N ARG A 96 -12.85 -6.59 0.25
CA ARG A 96 -12.50 -5.95 -1.01
C ARG A 96 -12.40 -4.44 -0.82
N VAL A 97 -11.28 -3.86 -1.25
CA VAL A 97 -11.03 -2.42 -1.18
C VAL A 97 -10.75 -1.91 -2.58
N GLU A 98 -11.44 -0.85 -2.98
CA GLU A 98 -11.20 -0.14 -4.23
C GLU A 98 -10.40 1.14 -3.96
N MET A 99 -9.40 1.40 -4.78
CA MET A 99 -8.49 2.53 -4.61
C MET A 99 -8.24 3.24 -5.93
N GLY A 100 -8.10 4.55 -5.86
CA GLY A 100 -7.71 5.41 -6.97
C GLY A 100 -6.59 6.37 -6.58
N PRO A 101 -6.25 7.37 -7.40
CA PRO A 101 -5.22 8.34 -7.08
C PRO A 101 -5.41 8.99 -5.71
N GLY A 102 -4.34 9.05 -4.91
CA GLY A 102 -4.37 9.53 -3.55
C GLY A 102 -4.64 8.47 -2.49
N GLU A 103 -4.99 7.26 -2.90
CA GLU A 103 -5.23 6.11 -2.01
C GLU A 103 -4.12 5.08 -2.23
N ILE A 104 -3.31 4.84 -1.21
CA ILE A 104 -2.13 3.97 -1.32
C ILE A 104 -2.31 2.67 -0.54
N SER A 105 -1.64 1.62 -1.00
CA SER A 105 -1.64 0.30 -0.36
C SER A 105 -0.21 -0.10 0.00
N LEU A 106 -0.05 -0.75 1.15
CA LEU A 106 1.16 -1.48 1.49
C LEU A 106 0.85 -2.98 1.36
N GLY A 107 1.40 -3.62 0.35
CA GLY A 107 1.23 -5.05 0.11
C GLY A 107 2.28 -5.85 0.87
N GLU A 108 1.86 -6.53 1.93
CA GLU A 108 2.75 -7.31 2.80
C GLU A 108 2.11 -8.65 3.17
N ASP A 109 1.51 -9.30 2.20
CA ASP A 109 0.80 -10.57 2.37
C ASP A 109 1.65 -11.81 2.05
N GLN A 110 2.93 -11.73 2.30
CA GLN A 110 3.82 -12.89 2.20
C GLN A 110 3.49 -13.92 3.29
N ASN A 111 3.84 -15.17 3.05
CA ASN A 111 3.67 -16.27 3.99
C ASN A 111 2.20 -16.65 4.28
N THR A 112 1.29 -16.41 3.34
CA THR A 112 -0.07 -16.93 3.44
C THR A 112 -0.08 -18.44 3.24
N LYS A 113 -1.11 -19.10 3.78
CA LYS A 113 -1.38 -20.52 3.55
C LYS A 113 -2.59 -20.62 2.63
N PRO A 114 -2.58 -21.54 1.64
CA PRO A 114 -3.72 -21.68 0.75
C PRO A 114 -4.97 -22.04 1.54
N ASP A 115 -6.09 -21.40 1.17
CA ASP A 115 -7.41 -21.74 1.70
C ASP A 115 -7.97 -23.01 1.02
N ALA A 116 -9.21 -23.36 1.34
CA ALA A 116 -9.87 -24.53 0.77
C ALA A 116 -10.00 -24.49 -0.75
N LYS A 117 -9.95 -23.29 -1.36
CA LYS A 117 -10.01 -23.07 -2.81
C LYS A 117 -8.63 -22.93 -3.44
N GLY A 118 -7.55 -23.02 -2.65
CA GLY A 118 -6.18 -22.80 -3.08
C GLY A 118 -5.78 -21.35 -3.24
N HIS A 119 -6.57 -20.40 -2.70
CA HIS A 119 -6.25 -18.98 -2.77
C HIS A 119 -5.14 -18.62 -1.78
N ARG A 120 -4.18 -17.80 -2.26
CA ARG A 120 -3.10 -17.23 -1.47
C ARG A 120 -2.99 -15.74 -1.73
N GLY A 121 -2.56 -14.98 -0.74
CA GLY A 121 -2.29 -13.56 -0.89
C GLY A 121 -3.55 -12.77 -1.16
N HIS A 122 -3.66 -12.24 -2.37
CA HIS A 122 -4.77 -11.37 -2.75
C HIS A 122 -5.15 -11.57 -4.23
N LEU A 123 -6.32 -11.10 -4.55
CA LEU A 123 -6.80 -10.92 -5.92
C LEU A 123 -6.87 -9.42 -6.20
N SER A 124 -6.46 -9.00 -7.38
CA SER A 124 -6.59 -7.60 -7.80
C SER A 124 -7.04 -7.47 -9.24
N GLY A 125 -7.60 -6.33 -9.58
CA GLY A 125 -8.07 -6.05 -10.93
C GLY A 125 -8.43 -4.60 -11.13
N THR A 126 -8.66 -4.24 -12.39
CA THR A 126 -9.03 -2.89 -12.80
C THR A 126 -10.51 -2.64 -12.49
N VAL A 127 -10.81 -1.45 -11.98
CA VAL A 127 -12.17 -0.99 -11.71
C VAL A 127 -12.53 0.12 -12.70
N GLY A 128 -13.70 0.01 -13.32
CA GLY A 128 -14.20 1.03 -14.23
C GLY A 128 -13.75 0.85 -15.67
N ASP A 129 -13.87 1.90 -16.46
CA ASP A 129 -13.72 1.90 -17.92
C ASP A 129 -12.42 2.57 -18.41
N ALA A 130 -11.48 2.79 -17.50
CA ALA A 130 -10.14 3.29 -17.81
C ALA A 130 -9.07 2.33 -17.29
N PRO A 131 -7.90 2.24 -17.94
CA PRO A 131 -6.80 1.46 -17.41
C PRO A 131 -6.30 2.06 -16.07
N CYS A 132 -5.79 1.22 -15.20
CA CYS A 132 -5.17 1.65 -13.96
C CYS A 132 -3.65 1.63 -14.08
N VAL A 133 -3.02 2.78 -13.87
CA VAL A 133 -1.56 2.92 -13.88
C VAL A 133 -1.08 2.97 -12.44
N LEU A 134 -0.16 2.08 -12.11
CA LEU A 134 0.39 1.95 -10.76
C LEU A 134 1.90 2.20 -10.76
N MET A 135 2.38 2.91 -9.75
CA MET A 135 3.78 2.94 -9.36
C MET A 135 3.95 2.05 -8.13
N ILE A 136 4.90 1.15 -8.18
CA ILE A 136 5.17 0.20 -7.11
C ILE A 136 6.59 0.42 -6.61
N VAL A 137 6.75 0.53 -5.28
CA VAL A 137 8.06 0.64 -4.63
C VAL A 137 8.27 -0.63 -3.80
N GLN A 138 9.06 -1.56 -4.31
CA GLN A 138 9.37 -2.82 -3.65
C GLN A 138 10.50 -2.62 -2.65
N LEU A 139 10.26 -3.03 -1.42
CA LEU A 139 11.19 -2.86 -0.31
C LEU A 139 12.06 -4.11 -0.15
N GLN A 140 13.37 -3.91 0.06
CA GLN A 140 14.30 -5.01 0.35
C GLN A 140 14.35 -5.24 1.85
N GLU A 141 13.30 -5.85 2.37
CA GLU A 141 13.23 -6.15 3.80
C GLU A 141 12.44 -7.43 4.04
N THR A 142 12.64 -8.02 5.21
CA THR A 142 11.87 -9.18 5.65
C THR A 142 10.44 -8.74 5.98
N PRO A 143 9.41 -9.41 5.42
CA PRO A 143 8.02 -9.07 5.72
C PRO A 143 7.70 -9.35 7.19
N THR A 144 6.84 -8.50 7.78
CA THR A 144 6.26 -8.76 9.09
C THR A 144 5.04 -9.66 8.96
N ILE A 145 4.76 -10.45 9.98
CA ILE A 145 3.60 -11.33 10.07
C ILE A 145 2.81 -10.97 11.31
N ASN A 146 1.49 -11.06 11.22
CA ASN A 146 0.58 -10.82 12.33
C ASN A 146 0.70 -9.41 12.93
N GLN A 147 0.97 -8.43 12.08
CA GLN A 147 1.11 -7.04 12.49
C GLN A 147 0.42 -6.11 11.50
N ALA A 148 -0.82 -5.71 11.81
CA ALA A 148 -1.50 -4.67 11.07
C ALA A 148 -0.87 -3.31 11.37
N CYS A 149 -0.87 -2.40 10.37
CA CYS A 149 -0.46 -1.01 10.54
C CYS A 149 0.96 -0.84 11.11
N ARG A 150 1.93 -1.54 10.50
CA ARG A 150 3.31 -1.49 11.02
C ARG A 150 4.03 -0.15 10.85
N PHE A 151 3.59 0.68 9.93
CA PHE A 151 4.06 2.06 9.80
C PHE A 151 3.09 3.00 10.51
N ARG A 152 3.58 3.63 11.54
CA ARG A 152 2.81 4.57 12.38
C ARG A 152 3.61 5.85 12.64
#